data_78ed674feaf06c21d937a1389cbb4d50
#
_entry.id   78ed674feaf06c21d937a1389cbb4d50
#
_cell.length_a   1.000
_cell.length_b   1.000
_cell.length_c   1.000
_cell.angle_alpha   90.00
_cell.angle_beta   90.00
_cell.angle_gamma   90.00
#
_symmetry.space_group_name_H-M   'P 1'
#
loop_
_entity.id
_entity.type
_entity.pdbx_description
1 polymer ?
#
loop_
_entity_poly.entity_id
_entity_poly.type
_entity_poly.pdbx_seq_one_letter_code
_entity_poly.pdbx_strand_id
1 'polypeptide(L)'
;MKPKSLEIFIPGPAGRLEAKYYKNPKFGSPVAIVLHPHPQYGGTINNRIVQLMYNIFQKNGFSVIKVNFRGVGKSDGVFDNGQGELSDAAAALDWIERQNLDYSQCWVSGFSFGSLICMQLI
;
A
#
# COMPACT_ATOMS: atom_id res chain seq x y z
N MET A 1 1.09 -3.96 24.33
CA MET A 1 -0.02 -3.33 23.57
C MET A 1 0.04 -3.78 22.12
N LYS A 2 -1.07 -4.25 21.59
CA LYS A 2 -1.10 -4.69 20.19
C LYS A 2 -0.91 -3.50 19.24
N PRO A 3 -0.15 -3.67 18.16
CA PRO A 3 -0.05 -2.65 17.13
C PRO A 3 -1.43 -2.33 16.57
N LYS A 4 -1.65 -1.06 16.26
CA LYS A 4 -2.96 -0.59 15.82
C LYS A 4 -2.90 -0.15 14.37
N SER A 5 -3.54 -0.93 13.50
CA SER A 5 -3.74 -0.54 12.10
C SER A 5 -4.99 0.32 11.99
N LEU A 6 -4.93 1.32 11.13
CA LEU A 6 -6.02 2.24 10.86
C LEU A 6 -6.55 2.02 9.45
N GLU A 7 -7.87 1.96 9.32
CA GLU A 7 -8.53 2.02 8.02
C GLU A 7 -8.66 3.49 7.64
N ILE A 8 -8.08 3.87 6.50
CA ILE A 8 -8.01 5.26 6.07
C ILE A 8 -8.31 5.40 4.58
N PHE A 9 -8.51 6.63 4.16
CA PHE A 9 -8.50 7.00 2.75
C PHE A 9 -7.32 7.93 2.51
N ILE A 10 -6.62 7.73 1.41
CA ILE A 10 -5.54 8.61 0.99
C ILE A 10 -5.90 9.23 -0.36
N PRO A 11 -5.39 10.44 -0.66
CA PRO A 11 -5.65 11.05 -1.97
C PRO A 11 -4.88 10.33 -3.06
N GLY A 12 -5.58 9.98 -4.14
CA GLY A 12 -5.00 9.38 -5.34
C GLY A 12 -5.35 10.19 -6.58
N PRO A 13 -4.75 9.86 -7.74
CA PRO A 13 -4.99 10.63 -8.98
C PRO A 13 -6.44 10.57 -9.48
N ALA A 14 -7.15 9.46 -9.23
CA ALA A 14 -8.54 9.30 -9.67
C ALA A 14 -9.55 9.52 -8.54
N GLY A 15 -9.11 10.06 -7.41
CA GLY A 15 -9.92 10.28 -6.23
C GLY A 15 -9.31 9.59 -5.02
N ARG A 16 -10.13 9.27 -4.02
CA ARG A 16 -9.61 8.65 -2.81
C ARG A 16 -9.31 7.17 -3.02
N LEU A 17 -8.30 6.70 -2.31
CA LEU A 17 -7.92 5.28 -2.29
C LEU A 17 -8.13 4.74 -0.87
N GLU A 18 -8.82 3.61 -0.78
CA GLU A 18 -9.00 2.91 0.48
C GLU A 18 -7.70 2.21 0.86
N ALA A 19 -7.30 2.36 2.12
CA ALA A 19 -6.03 1.80 2.58
C ALA A 19 -6.11 1.36 4.03
N LYS A 20 -5.15 0.54 4.42
CA LYS A 20 -4.92 0.18 5.81
C LYS A 20 -3.47 0.52 6.15
N TYR A 21 -3.26 1.24 7.24
CA TYR A 21 -1.97 1.80 7.59
C TYR A 21 -1.61 1.51 9.05
N TYR A 22 -0.37 1.10 9.27
CA TYR A 22 0.22 0.99 10.60
C TYR A 22 1.45 1.87 10.68
N LYS A 23 1.50 2.76 11.68
CA LYS A 23 2.67 3.58 11.96
C LYS A 23 3.44 2.99 13.14
N ASN A 24 4.70 2.63 12.92
CA ASN A 24 5.59 2.21 14.00
C ASN A 24 6.01 3.45 14.79
N PRO A 25 5.92 3.43 16.13
CA PRO A 25 6.25 4.61 16.93
C PRO A 25 7.74 4.90 17.05
N LYS A 26 8.60 3.96 16.65
CA LYS A 26 10.04 4.12 16.81
C LYS A 26 10.59 5.07 15.76
N PHE A 27 11.40 6.04 16.20
CA PHE A 27 12.08 6.99 15.31
C PHE A 27 12.96 6.24 14.30
N GLY A 28 12.91 6.67 13.03
CA GLY A 28 13.74 6.08 11.98
C GLY A 28 13.24 4.75 11.46
N SER A 29 12.04 4.30 11.85
CA SER A 29 11.48 3.05 11.34
C SER A 29 11.42 3.03 9.83
N PRO A 30 11.75 1.90 9.19
CA PRO A 30 11.58 1.77 7.74
C PRO A 30 10.10 1.75 7.38
N VAL A 31 9.81 2.10 6.12
CA VAL A 31 8.44 2.10 5.60
C VAL A 31 8.30 1.09 4.48
N ALA A 32 7.09 0.57 4.31
CA ALA A 32 6.79 -0.37 3.23
C ALA A 32 5.40 -0.13 2.67
N ILE A 33 5.24 -0.36 1.37
CA ILE A 33 3.93 -0.47 0.73
C ILE A 33 3.73 -1.89 0.24
N VAL A 34 2.46 -2.34 0.28
CA VAL A 34 2.07 -3.67 -0.19
C VAL A 34 0.96 -3.51 -1.22
N LEU A 35 1.18 -4.05 -2.42
CA LEU A 35 0.26 -3.93 -3.56
C LEU A 35 -0.38 -5.27 -3.87
N HIS A 36 -1.70 -5.25 -4.10
CA HIS A 36 -2.50 -6.46 -4.25
C HIS A 36 -2.52 -7.02 -5.67
N PRO A 37 -3.04 -8.27 -5.85
CA PRO A 37 -3.16 -8.89 -7.17
C PRO A 37 -4.13 -8.15 -8.09
N HIS A 38 -4.31 -8.69 -9.30
CA HIS A 38 -5.06 -8.06 -10.38
C HIS A 38 -6.47 -7.64 -9.95
N PRO A 39 -6.81 -6.36 -10.10
CA PRO A 39 -8.10 -5.83 -9.65
C PRO A 39 -9.31 -6.51 -10.25
N GLN A 40 -9.22 -6.92 -11.52
CA GLN A 40 -10.34 -7.55 -12.24
C GLN A 40 -10.49 -9.05 -11.94
N TYR A 41 -9.55 -9.63 -11.19
CA TYR A 41 -9.57 -11.05 -10.83
C TYR A 41 -9.66 -11.23 -9.31
N GLY A 42 -10.39 -10.33 -8.65
CA GLY A 42 -10.64 -10.42 -7.22
C GLY A 42 -9.53 -9.88 -6.32
N GLY A 43 -8.52 -9.22 -6.89
CA GLY A 43 -7.44 -8.65 -6.08
C GLY A 43 -7.92 -7.50 -5.20
N THR A 44 -7.59 -7.56 -3.92
CA THR A 44 -7.86 -6.50 -2.94
C THR A 44 -6.82 -6.56 -1.82
N ILE A 45 -6.84 -5.56 -0.93
CA ILE A 45 -5.99 -5.56 0.27
C ILE A 45 -6.36 -6.69 1.25
N ASN A 46 -7.49 -7.37 1.04
CA ASN A 46 -7.90 -8.50 1.87
C ASN A 46 -7.39 -9.84 1.34
N ASN A 47 -6.63 -9.83 0.24
CA ASN A 47 -5.98 -11.03 -0.26
C ASN A 47 -5.09 -11.61 0.83
N ARG A 48 -5.11 -12.95 0.98
CA ARG A 48 -4.41 -13.65 2.05
C ARG A 48 -2.89 -13.37 2.04
N ILE A 49 -2.27 -13.37 0.86
CA ILE A 49 -0.82 -13.13 0.73
C ILE A 49 -0.50 -11.68 1.05
N VAL A 50 -1.33 -10.74 0.61
CA VAL A 50 -1.17 -9.31 0.92
C VAL A 50 -1.24 -9.08 2.43
N GLN A 51 -2.19 -9.70 3.11
CA GLN A 51 -2.29 -9.60 4.57
C GLN A 51 -1.07 -10.19 5.27
N LEU A 52 -0.58 -11.32 4.77
CA LEU A 52 0.62 -11.95 5.32
C LEU A 52 1.83 -11.04 5.17
N MET A 53 2.04 -10.45 4.01
CA MET A 53 3.14 -9.52 3.75
C MET A 53 3.03 -8.29 4.67
N TYR A 54 1.85 -7.72 4.77
CA TYR A 54 1.58 -6.58 5.65
C TYR A 54 1.94 -6.92 7.11
N ASN A 55 1.50 -8.08 7.59
CA ASN A 55 1.77 -8.50 8.96
C ASN A 55 3.25 -8.74 9.21
N ILE A 56 3.97 -9.28 8.24
CA ILE A 56 5.41 -9.51 8.34
C ILE A 56 6.16 -8.18 8.47
N PHE A 57 5.83 -7.20 7.65
CA PHE A 57 6.44 -5.87 7.78
C PHE A 57 6.17 -5.26 9.14
N GLN A 58 4.92 -5.34 9.60
CA GLN A 58 4.54 -4.80 10.90
C GLN A 58 5.34 -5.43 12.03
N LYS A 59 5.49 -6.76 12.02
CA LYS A 59 6.24 -7.50 13.04
C LYS A 59 7.74 -7.19 13.01
N ASN A 60 8.26 -6.75 11.89
CA ASN A 60 9.67 -6.47 11.71
C ASN A 60 10.02 -4.99 11.87
N GLY A 61 9.14 -4.22 12.47
CA GLY A 61 9.44 -2.85 12.86
C GLY A 61 9.17 -1.81 11.80
N PHE A 62 8.44 -2.15 10.74
CA PHE A 62 8.10 -1.22 9.67
C PHE A 62 6.83 -0.45 9.98
N SER A 63 6.76 0.79 9.51
CA SER A 63 5.47 1.41 9.20
C SER A 63 5.05 0.87 7.83
N VAL A 64 3.79 0.48 7.68
CA VAL A 64 3.35 -0.22 6.46
C VAL A 64 1.96 0.21 6.04
N ILE A 65 1.76 0.34 4.73
CA ILE A 65 0.46 0.61 4.13
C ILE A 65 0.15 -0.44 3.06
N LYS A 66 -1.09 -0.90 3.02
CA LYS A 66 -1.64 -1.63 1.89
C LYS A 66 -2.81 -0.85 1.34
N VAL A 67 -2.89 -0.73 0.03
CA VAL A 67 -3.84 0.16 -0.64
C VAL A 67 -4.63 -0.61 -1.69
N ASN A 68 -5.94 -0.35 -1.76
CA ASN A 68 -6.77 -0.81 -2.86
C ASN A 68 -6.58 0.10 -4.06
N PHE A 69 -6.17 -0.48 -5.18
CA PHE A 69 -6.09 0.27 -6.44
C PHE A 69 -7.45 0.88 -6.81
N ARG A 70 -7.42 1.85 -7.72
CA ARG A 70 -8.64 2.51 -8.21
C ARG A 70 -9.71 1.51 -8.60
N GLY A 71 -10.95 1.80 -8.25
CA GLY A 71 -12.10 0.94 -8.55
C GLY A 71 -12.23 -0.31 -7.71
N VAL A 72 -11.30 -0.57 -6.79
CA VAL A 72 -11.33 -1.73 -5.90
C VAL A 72 -11.84 -1.32 -4.52
N GLY A 73 -12.73 -2.12 -3.96
CA GLY A 73 -13.30 -1.82 -2.65
C GLY A 73 -13.95 -0.45 -2.63
N LYS A 74 -13.54 0.39 -1.70
CA LYS A 74 -14.06 1.77 -1.56
C LYS A 74 -13.20 2.82 -2.28
N SER A 75 -12.21 2.39 -3.05
CA SER A 75 -11.39 3.31 -3.84
C SER A 75 -12.18 3.85 -5.03
N ASP A 76 -12.01 5.14 -5.30
CA ASP A 76 -12.64 5.80 -6.45
C ASP A 76 -11.95 5.38 -7.76
N GLY A 77 -12.61 5.68 -8.88
CA GLY A 77 -12.05 5.43 -10.21
C GLY A 77 -12.42 4.07 -10.77
N VAL A 78 -11.78 3.73 -11.87
CA VAL A 78 -11.99 2.46 -12.58
C VAL A 78 -10.63 1.90 -13.02
N PHE A 79 -10.56 0.59 -13.20
CA PHE A 79 -9.35 -0.09 -13.66
C PHE A 79 -8.79 0.57 -14.92
N ASP A 80 -7.50 0.84 -14.94
CA ASP A 80 -6.84 1.59 -15.99
C ASP A 80 -5.64 0.84 -16.61
N ASN A 81 -5.75 -0.46 -16.74
CA ASN A 81 -4.79 -1.31 -17.45
C ASN A 81 -3.34 -1.18 -16.95
N GLY A 82 -3.15 -0.89 -15.69
CA GLY A 82 -1.85 -0.80 -15.05
C GLY A 82 -1.24 0.59 -15.01
N GLN A 83 -1.62 1.50 -15.90
CA GLN A 83 -1.06 2.86 -15.93
C GLN A 83 -1.57 3.68 -14.75
N GLY A 84 -2.88 3.72 -14.56
CA GLY A 84 -3.48 4.41 -13.43
C GLY A 84 -3.11 3.76 -12.11
N GLU A 85 -3.03 2.44 -12.10
CA GLU A 85 -2.62 1.69 -10.91
C GLU A 85 -1.18 2.01 -10.50
N LEU A 86 -0.29 2.20 -11.47
CA LEU A 86 1.08 2.66 -11.17
C LEU A 86 1.05 4.04 -10.51
N SER A 87 0.22 4.94 -10.99
CA SER A 87 0.05 6.27 -10.40
C SER A 87 -0.54 6.18 -8.98
N ASP A 88 -1.47 5.25 -8.75
CA ASP A 88 -2.01 5.00 -7.41
C ASP A 88 -0.93 4.52 -6.45
N ALA A 89 -0.07 3.62 -6.91
CA ALA A 89 1.04 3.11 -6.10
C ALA A 89 2.03 4.22 -5.77
N ALA A 90 2.34 5.08 -6.74
CA ALA A 90 3.20 6.24 -6.51
C ALA A 90 2.61 7.19 -5.46
N ALA A 91 1.29 7.41 -5.51
CA ALA A 91 0.59 8.23 -4.52
C ALA A 91 0.68 7.61 -3.13
N ALA A 92 0.53 6.30 -3.01
CA ALA A 92 0.64 5.60 -1.72
C ALA A 92 2.06 5.69 -1.17
N LEU A 93 3.06 5.51 -2.02
CA LEU A 93 4.46 5.62 -1.64
C LEU A 93 4.78 7.03 -1.13
N ASP A 94 4.38 8.05 -1.88
CA ASP A 94 4.56 9.44 -1.48
C ASP A 94 3.88 9.73 -0.13
N TRP A 95 2.67 9.22 0.04
CA TRP A 95 1.90 9.42 1.26
C TRP A 95 2.61 8.84 2.49
N ILE A 96 3.08 7.59 2.41
CA ILE A 96 3.71 6.97 3.58
C ILE A 96 5.06 7.62 3.90
N GLU A 97 5.79 8.08 2.89
CA GLU A 97 7.03 8.80 3.09
C GLU A 97 6.78 10.13 3.80
N ARG A 98 5.71 10.84 3.44
CA ARG A 98 5.35 12.10 4.08
C ARG A 98 4.90 11.91 5.53
N GLN A 99 4.29 10.78 5.84
CA GLN A 99 3.89 10.48 7.22
C GLN A 99 5.07 10.03 8.09
N ASN A 100 6.22 9.75 7.51
CA ASN A 100 7.38 9.17 8.18
C ASN A 100 8.65 9.84 7.67
N LEU A 101 8.79 11.16 7.88
CA LEU A 101 9.89 11.94 7.31
C LEU A 101 11.28 11.47 7.74
N ASP A 102 11.36 10.73 8.83
CA ASP A 102 12.59 10.21 9.40
C ASP A 102 12.89 8.77 8.97
N TYR A 103 12.15 8.21 8.02
CA TYR A 103 12.28 6.80 7.65
C TYR A 103 13.70 6.45 7.20
N SER A 104 14.17 5.25 7.60
CA SER A 104 15.52 4.79 7.29
C SER A 104 15.62 4.11 5.93
N GLN A 105 14.57 3.38 5.53
CA GLN A 105 14.50 2.63 4.28
C GLN A 105 13.07 2.62 3.79
N CYS A 106 12.89 2.49 2.48
CA CYS A 106 11.58 2.35 1.87
C CYS A 106 11.54 1.06 1.04
N TRP A 107 10.59 0.18 1.36
CA TRP A 107 10.40 -1.08 0.67
C TRP A 107 9.11 -1.05 -0.13
N VAL A 108 9.18 -1.56 -1.35
CA VAL A 108 8.02 -1.71 -2.23
C VAL A 108 7.79 -3.20 -2.42
N SER A 109 6.59 -3.66 -2.14
CA SER A 109 6.26 -5.08 -2.25
C SER A 109 4.91 -5.27 -2.90
N GLY A 110 4.71 -6.43 -3.50
CA GLY A 110 3.45 -6.74 -4.14
C GLY A 110 3.37 -8.21 -4.50
N PHE A 111 2.14 -8.65 -4.80
CA PHE A 111 1.87 -10.00 -5.19
C PHE A 111 1.21 -10.03 -6.56
N SER A 112 1.74 -10.83 -7.50
CA SER A 112 1.21 -10.99 -8.85
C SER A 112 1.16 -9.64 -9.60
N PHE A 113 0.00 -9.14 -9.98
CA PHE A 113 -0.16 -7.82 -10.61
C PHE A 113 0.52 -6.73 -9.79
N GLY A 114 0.36 -6.76 -8.45
CA GLY A 114 1.01 -5.82 -7.56
C GLY A 114 2.53 -5.84 -7.67
N SER A 115 3.13 -7.02 -7.87
CA SER A 115 4.58 -7.12 -8.04
C SER A 115 5.03 -6.49 -9.36
N LEU A 116 4.24 -6.61 -10.41
CA LEU A 116 4.52 -5.97 -11.69
C LEU A 116 4.51 -4.45 -11.55
N ILE A 117 3.54 -3.91 -10.82
CA ILE A 117 3.48 -2.48 -10.52
C ILE A 117 4.71 -2.05 -9.71
N CYS A 118 5.14 -2.84 -8.72
CA CYS A 118 6.35 -2.56 -7.95
C CYS A 118 7.57 -2.41 -8.84
N MET A 119 7.73 -3.31 -9.81
CA MET A 119 8.87 -3.27 -10.73
C MET A 119 8.90 -2.01 -11.59
N GLN A 120 7.73 -1.47 -11.93
CA GLN A 120 7.62 -0.24 -12.69
C GLN A 120 7.84 0.99 -11.82
N LEU A 121 7.53 0.89 -10.53
CA LEU A 121 7.61 2.00 -9.60
C LEU A 121 9.05 2.36 -9.21
N ILE A 122 9.92 1.37 -9.16
CA ILE A 122 11.32 1.55 -8.72
C ILE A 122 12.29 1.93 -9.88
#